data_253514dbb4c82dce34558f8c34608c2a
#
_entry.id   253514dbb4c82dce34558f8c34608c2a
#
_cell.length_a   1.000
_cell.length_b   1.000
_cell.length_c   1.000
_cell.angle_alpha   90.00
_cell.angle_beta   90.00
_cell.angle_gamma   90.00
#
_symmetry.space_group_name_H-M   'P 1'
#
loop_
_entity.id
_entity.type
_entity.pdbx_description
1 polymer ?
#
loop_
_entity_poly.entity_id
_entity_poly.type
_entity_poly.pdbx_seq_one_letter_code
_entity_poly.pdbx_strand_id
1 'polypeptide(L)'
;LFDAQFFSKDFSDLLQDVWKDLQQAHKFGSLLRIDEKFEDKKKELKEELGDAQLSLFTYEKAVEFDLFANNFYEKLGEAINTYAIDDKKKFMAQATSEAMTFLKIVTETYDVVASNPPYTDSADMGEQLHTFLNDNYKTPMKFIGNLYVTFYKRNYEFLNKNGFVAMIHPLTFMYLPTYK
;
A
#
# COMPACT_ATOMS: atom_id res chain seq x y z
N LEU A 1 7.45 -0.13 -19.23
CA LEU A 1 7.64 1.18 -18.57
C LEU A 1 8.79 1.14 -17.55
N PHE A 2 9.08 -0.01 -16.96
CA PHE A 2 10.16 -0.18 -16.01
C PHE A 2 11.24 -1.05 -16.66
N ASP A 3 12.17 -0.39 -17.36
CA ASP A 3 13.24 -1.08 -18.09
C ASP A 3 14.28 -1.59 -17.07
N ALA A 4 14.65 -2.87 -17.15
CA ALA A 4 15.63 -3.52 -16.31
C ALA A 4 17.04 -2.88 -16.36
N GLN A 5 17.25 -1.89 -17.23
CA GLN A 5 18.47 -1.10 -17.26
C GLN A 5 18.61 -0.12 -16.08
N PHE A 6 17.49 0.22 -15.40
CA PHE A 6 17.48 1.18 -14.29
C PHE A 6 17.24 0.55 -12.92
N PHE A 7 16.76 -0.70 -12.86
CA PHE A 7 16.38 -1.36 -11.61
C PHE A 7 16.84 -2.82 -11.63
N SER A 8 17.21 -3.36 -10.48
CA SER A 8 17.42 -4.80 -10.34
C SER A 8 16.11 -5.55 -10.65
N LYS A 9 16.19 -6.83 -11.01
CA LYS A 9 15.01 -7.64 -11.36
C LYS A 9 13.97 -7.66 -10.23
N ASP A 10 14.43 -7.75 -8.98
CA ASP A 10 13.58 -7.78 -7.78
C ASP A 10 12.74 -6.52 -7.63
N PHE A 11 13.31 -5.35 -7.94
CA PHE A 11 12.58 -4.09 -7.94
C PHE A 11 11.60 -3.96 -9.10
N SER A 12 11.96 -4.48 -10.26
CA SER A 12 11.07 -4.47 -11.44
C SER A 12 9.80 -5.26 -11.17
N ASP A 13 9.90 -6.42 -10.52
CA ASP A 13 8.76 -7.27 -10.18
C ASP A 13 7.86 -6.60 -9.13
N LEU A 14 8.44 -6.02 -8.07
CA LEU A 14 7.70 -5.23 -7.07
C LEU A 14 6.94 -4.06 -7.71
N LEU A 15 7.61 -3.32 -8.59
CA LEU A 15 6.99 -2.18 -9.29
C LEU A 15 5.85 -2.59 -10.20
N GLN A 16 5.95 -3.75 -10.86
CA GLN A 16 4.86 -4.29 -11.66
C GLN A 16 3.64 -4.65 -10.81
N ASP A 17 3.84 -5.22 -9.63
CA ASP A 17 2.75 -5.57 -8.72
C ASP A 17 2.11 -4.35 -8.09
N VAL A 18 2.89 -3.35 -7.68
CA VAL A 18 2.38 -2.05 -7.23
C VAL A 18 1.57 -1.36 -8.35
N TRP A 19 2.04 -1.44 -9.59
CA TRP A 19 1.32 -0.89 -10.74
C TRP A 19 -0.05 -1.55 -10.97
N LYS A 20 -0.14 -2.88 -10.83
CA LYS A 20 -1.43 -3.60 -10.90
C LYS A 20 -2.40 -3.12 -9.83
N ASP A 21 -1.93 -2.90 -8.61
CA ASP A 21 -2.76 -2.38 -7.51
C ASP A 21 -3.22 -0.95 -7.80
N LEU A 22 -2.33 -0.09 -8.27
CA LEU A 22 -2.68 1.29 -8.63
C LEU A 22 -3.76 1.36 -9.72
N GLN A 23 -3.78 0.43 -10.65
CA GLN A 23 -4.87 0.33 -11.65
C GLN A 23 -6.24 0.04 -10.99
N GLN A 24 -6.26 -0.53 -9.80
CA GLN A 24 -7.47 -0.82 -9.04
C GLN A 24 -7.78 0.24 -7.97
N ALA A 25 -6.96 1.28 -7.86
CA ALA A 25 -7.12 2.32 -6.83
C ALA A 25 -8.50 3.02 -6.89
N HIS A 26 -9.07 3.17 -8.09
CA HIS A 26 -10.40 3.73 -8.27
C HIS A 26 -11.53 2.86 -7.67
N LYS A 27 -11.28 1.56 -7.42
CA LYS A 27 -12.26 0.62 -6.85
C LYS A 27 -12.08 0.46 -5.34
N PHE A 28 -10.86 0.33 -4.88
CA PHE A 28 -10.53 -0.07 -3.51
C PHE A 28 -9.93 1.07 -2.68
N GLY A 29 -9.46 2.14 -3.32
CA GLY A 29 -8.92 3.32 -2.65
C GLY A 29 -7.85 2.96 -1.61
N SER A 30 -7.97 3.54 -0.43
CA SER A 30 -7.03 3.34 0.68
C SER A 30 -7.06 1.93 1.30
N LEU A 31 -7.96 1.04 0.86
CA LEU A 31 -7.94 -0.37 1.27
C LEU A 31 -6.85 -1.18 0.56
N LEU A 32 -6.21 -0.64 -0.48
CA LEU A 32 -5.03 -1.26 -1.08
C LEU A 32 -3.88 -1.32 -0.07
N ARG A 33 -3.26 -2.48 0.03
CA ARG A 33 -2.17 -2.75 0.99
C ARG A 33 -0.81 -2.70 0.30
N ILE A 34 -0.55 -1.59 -0.38
CA ILE A 34 0.70 -1.39 -1.14
C ILE A 34 1.90 -1.29 -0.20
N ASP A 35 1.72 -0.67 0.96
CA ASP A 35 2.70 -0.59 2.05
C ASP A 35 3.22 -1.97 2.48
N GLU A 36 2.34 -2.97 2.61
CA GLU A 36 2.76 -4.33 2.96
C GLU A 36 3.68 -4.95 1.91
N LYS A 37 3.42 -4.74 0.64
CA LYS A 37 4.29 -5.25 -0.42
C LYS A 37 5.72 -4.74 -0.30
N PHE A 38 5.88 -3.47 0.10
CA PHE A 38 7.19 -2.90 0.37
C PHE A 38 7.83 -3.51 1.63
N GLU A 39 7.07 -3.66 2.72
CA GLU A 39 7.57 -4.26 3.96
C GLU A 39 7.89 -5.75 3.79
N ASP A 40 7.05 -6.51 3.07
CA ASP A 40 7.30 -7.92 2.78
C ASP A 40 8.56 -8.10 1.95
N LYS A 41 8.77 -7.26 0.93
CA LYS A 41 10.00 -7.31 0.13
C LYS A 41 11.22 -6.95 0.96
N LYS A 42 11.10 -5.97 1.84
CA LYS A 42 12.17 -5.59 2.78
C LYS A 42 12.50 -6.73 3.74
N LYS A 43 11.48 -7.46 4.21
CA LYS A 43 11.65 -8.61 5.08
C LYS A 43 12.30 -9.78 4.34
N GLU A 44 11.83 -10.11 3.14
CA GLU A 44 12.42 -11.13 2.27
C GLU A 44 13.93 -10.87 2.04
N LEU A 45 14.27 -9.63 1.67
CA LEU A 45 15.67 -9.25 1.50
C LEU A 45 16.49 -9.38 2.79
N LYS A 46 15.90 -9.11 3.96
CA LYS A 46 16.56 -9.30 5.26
C LYS A 46 16.68 -10.77 5.64
N GLU A 47 15.71 -11.62 5.31
CA GLU A 47 15.76 -13.06 5.57
C GLU A 47 16.74 -13.78 4.65
N GLU A 48 16.86 -13.34 3.39
CA GLU A 48 17.95 -13.79 2.49
C GLU A 48 19.35 -13.42 3.04
N LEU A 49 19.41 -12.39 3.91
CA LEU A 49 20.58 -12.00 4.68
C LEU A 49 20.90 -12.93 5.86
N GLY A 50 19.97 -13.87 6.22
CA GLY A 50 20.01 -14.64 7.45
C GLY A 50 21.20 -15.56 7.59
N ASP A 51 21.76 -15.60 8.79
CA ASP A 51 22.70 -16.56 9.44
C ASP A 51 24.08 -16.81 8.80
N ALA A 52 24.32 -16.46 7.57
CA ALA A 52 25.67 -16.49 7.01
C ALA A 52 26.24 -15.08 7.07
N GLN A 53 27.24 -14.89 7.91
CA GLN A 53 28.16 -13.74 7.95
C GLN A 53 27.81 -12.66 6.93
N LEU A 54 27.22 -11.54 7.38
CA LEU A 54 26.90 -10.36 6.60
C LEU A 54 27.96 -10.13 5.52
N SER A 55 27.70 -10.61 4.31
CA SER A 55 28.58 -10.26 3.22
C SER A 55 28.35 -8.77 2.93
N LEU A 56 29.43 -8.04 2.68
CA LEU A 56 29.39 -6.62 2.32
C LEU A 56 28.35 -6.35 1.23
N PHE A 57 28.20 -7.28 0.30
CA PHE A 57 27.28 -7.26 -0.83
C PHE A 57 25.79 -7.26 -0.43
N THR A 58 25.44 -7.91 0.67
CA THR A 58 24.06 -8.04 1.12
C THR A 58 23.64 -6.82 1.97
N TYR A 59 24.58 -6.24 2.70
CA TYR A 59 24.41 -4.94 3.35
C TYR A 59 24.18 -3.84 2.31
N GLU A 60 24.92 -3.86 1.20
CA GLU A 60 24.73 -2.94 0.08
C GLU A 60 23.32 -3.04 -0.53
N LYS A 61 22.77 -4.24 -0.73
CA LYS A 61 21.39 -4.42 -1.23
C LYS A 61 20.32 -3.88 -0.28
N ALA A 62 20.46 -4.07 1.03
CA ALA A 62 19.51 -3.54 2.00
C ALA A 62 19.54 -2.00 2.06
N VAL A 63 20.74 -1.41 2.00
CA VAL A 63 20.93 0.05 1.92
C VAL A 63 20.39 0.58 0.58
N GLU A 64 20.61 -0.14 -0.52
CA GLU A 64 20.08 0.20 -1.83
C GLU A 64 18.55 0.19 -1.83
N PHE A 65 17.91 -0.76 -1.15
CA PHE A 65 16.45 -0.80 -1.01
C PHE A 65 15.91 0.36 -0.18
N ASP A 66 16.52 0.67 0.97
CA ASP A 66 16.10 1.83 1.79
C ASP A 66 16.32 3.16 1.04
N LEU A 67 17.40 3.28 0.28
CA LEU A 67 17.64 4.41 -0.61
C LEU A 67 16.64 4.43 -1.77
N PHE A 68 16.29 3.29 -2.34
CA PHE A 68 15.28 3.17 -3.38
C PHE A 68 13.92 3.58 -2.87
N ALA A 69 13.47 3.06 -1.73
CA ALA A 69 12.18 3.42 -1.13
C ALA A 69 12.10 4.93 -0.82
N ASN A 70 13.17 5.51 -0.29
CA ASN A 70 13.24 6.94 0.04
C ASN A 70 13.31 7.83 -1.20
N ASN A 71 14.05 7.41 -2.25
CA ASN A 71 14.25 8.20 -3.47
C ASN A 71 13.28 7.82 -4.60
N PHE A 72 12.47 6.78 -4.41
CA PHE A 72 11.55 6.29 -5.44
C PHE A 72 10.58 7.37 -5.92
N TYR A 73 9.98 8.08 -4.98
CA TYR A 73 9.03 9.15 -5.28
C TYR A 73 9.70 10.32 -5.99
N GLU A 74 10.93 10.67 -5.60
CA GLU A 74 11.71 11.75 -6.21
C GLU A 74 12.11 11.39 -7.64
N LYS A 75 12.70 10.22 -7.86
CA LYS A 75 13.13 9.75 -9.19
C LYS A 75 11.96 9.55 -10.16
N LEU A 76 10.83 9.07 -9.65
CA LEU A 76 9.66 8.90 -10.48
C LEU A 76 9.02 10.26 -10.81
N GLY A 77 9.05 11.21 -9.88
CA GLY A 77 8.67 12.60 -10.15
C GLY A 77 9.54 13.27 -11.22
N GLU A 78 10.83 13.06 -11.18
CA GLU A 78 11.77 13.55 -12.21
C GLU A 78 11.50 12.91 -13.59
N ALA A 79 11.26 11.60 -13.62
CA ALA A 79 10.91 10.90 -14.85
C ALA A 79 9.59 11.41 -15.45
N ILE A 80 8.59 11.68 -14.63
CA ILE A 80 7.29 12.26 -15.04
C ILE A 80 7.49 13.66 -15.64
N ASN A 81 8.23 14.52 -14.94
CA ASN A 81 8.51 15.88 -15.40
C ASN A 81 9.28 15.88 -16.72
N THR A 82 10.21 14.96 -16.91
CA THR A 82 10.96 14.80 -18.16
C THR A 82 10.06 14.34 -19.31
N TYR A 83 9.05 13.51 -19.04
CA TYR A 83 8.07 13.08 -20.03
C TYR A 83 7.01 14.14 -20.35
N ALA A 84 6.78 15.12 -19.48
CA ALA A 84 5.72 16.13 -19.58
C ALA A 84 6.01 17.26 -20.60
N ILE A 85 7.12 17.21 -21.34
CA ILE A 85 7.55 18.27 -22.27
C ILE A 85 6.60 18.42 -23.48
N ASP A 86 5.78 17.41 -23.78
CA ASP A 86 4.84 17.43 -24.91
C ASP A 86 3.39 17.54 -24.40
N ASP A 87 2.54 18.39 -25.02
CA ASP A 87 1.16 18.63 -24.58
C ASP A 87 0.29 17.35 -24.54
N LYS A 88 0.54 16.39 -25.42
CA LYS A 88 -0.12 15.07 -25.37
C LYS A 88 0.32 14.23 -24.16
N LYS A 89 1.49 14.52 -23.62
CA LYS A 89 2.06 13.82 -22.47
C LYS A 89 1.69 14.49 -21.14
N LYS A 90 1.24 15.75 -21.16
CA LYS A 90 0.81 16.46 -19.93
C LYS A 90 -0.32 15.75 -19.20
N PHE A 91 -1.30 15.21 -19.91
CA PHE A 91 -2.41 14.45 -19.30
C PHE A 91 -1.89 13.18 -18.61
N MET A 92 -1.00 12.44 -19.28
CA MET A 92 -0.36 11.26 -18.70
C MET A 92 0.51 11.62 -17.49
N ALA A 93 1.26 12.71 -17.56
CA ALA A 93 2.08 13.22 -16.47
C ALA A 93 1.23 13.62 -15.25
N GLN A 94 0.10 14.28 -15.47
CA GLN A 94 -0.84 14.63 -14.40
C GLN A 94 -1.43 13.37 -13.73
N ALA A 95 -1.96 12.43 -14.51
CA ALA A 95 -2.51 11.18 -13.99
C ALA A 95 -1.46 10.37 -13.22
N THR A 96 -0.20 10.37 -13.68
CA THR A 96 0.89 9.72 -12.97
C THR A 96 1.25 10.46 -11.68
N SER A 97 1.26 11.79 -11.68
CA SER A 97 1.48 12.60 -10.47
C SER A 97 0.39 12.37 -9.41
N GLU A 98 -0.87 12.25 -9.83
CA GLU A 98 -1.98 11.91 -8.94
C GLU A 98 -1.84 10.50 -8.36
N ALA A 99 -1.47 9.51 -9.18
CA ALA A 99 -1.18 8.16 -8.73
C ALA A 99 -0.01 8.11 -7.74
N MET A 100 1.02 8.93 -7.97
CA MET A 100 2.16 9.07 -7.06
C MET A 100 1.77 9.68 -5.71
N THR A 101 0.95 10.73 -5.74
CA THR A 101 0.42 11.35 -4.52
C THR A 101 -0.41 10.35 -3.73
N PHE A 102 -1.27 9.59 -4.41
CA PHE A 102 -2.04 8.51 -3.78
C PHE A 102 -1.11 7.45 -3.16
N LEU A 103 -0.14 6.98 -3.92
CA LEU A 103 0.83 5.97 -3.46
C LEU A 103 1.56 6.45 -2.20
N LYS A 104 2.05 7.68 -2.20
CA LYS A 104 2.70 8.29 -1.03
C LYS A 104 1.77 8.28 0.19
N ILE A 105 0.51 8.73 0.03
CA ILE A 105 -0.46 8.78 1.12
C ILE A 105 -0.74 7.39 1.69
N VAL A 106 -0.87 6.35 0.87
CA VAL A 106 -1.24 5.00 1.34
C VAL A 106 -0.04 4.18 1.85
N THR A 107 1.18 4.67 1.69
CA THR A 107 2.40 4.02 2.19
C THR A 107 3.02 4.74 3.39
N GLU A 108 2.60 5.96 3.69
CA GLU A 108 3.05 6.68 4.87
C GLU A 108 2.28 6.27 6.14
N THR A 109 2.90 6.50 7.31
CA THR A 109 2.26 6.33 8.60
C THR A 109 2.00 7.70 9.25
N TYR A 110 1.00 7.76 10.13
CA TYR A 110 0.44 9.00 10.66
C TYR A 110 0.31 8.96 12.18
N ASP A 111 0.43 10.12 12.82
CA ASP A 111 0.18 10.25 14.26
C ASP A 111 -1.32 10.24 14.58
N VAL A 112 -2.16 10.67 13.65
CA VAL A 112 -3.62 10.67 13.77
C VAL A 112 -4.26 10.21 12.48
N VAL A 113 -5.12 9.20 12.57
CA VAL A 113 -5.96 8.74 11.46
C VAL A 113 -7.43 8.92 11.83
N ALA A 114 -8.14 9.76 11.08
CA ALA A 114 -9.57 10.01 11.28
C ALA A 114 -10.37 9.59 10.04
N SER A 115 -11.47 8.85 10.22
CA SER A 115 -12.29 8.39 9.11
C SER A 115 -13.79 8.28 9.43
N ASN A 116 -14.60 8.38 8.39
CA ASN A 116 -16.02 8.04 8.39
C ASN A 116 -16.26 7.02 7.25
N PRO A 117 -16.00 5.73 7.48
CA PRO A 117 -16.10 4.71 6.45
C PRO A 117 -17.56 4.37 6.12
N PRO A 118 -17.83 3.78 4.94
CA PRO A 118 -19.15 3.24 4.63
C PRO A 118 -19.51 2.04 5.51
N TYR A 119 -20.82 1.89 5.82
CA TYR A 119 -21.36 0.84 6.69
C TYR A 119 -22.03 -0.28 5.88
N THR A 120 -21.34 -0.78 4.87
CA THR A 120 -21.83 -1.83 3.97
C THR A 120 -21.54 -3.20 4.55
N ASP A 121 -22.60 -4.01 4.73
CA ASP A 121 -22.46 -5.39 5.15
C ASP A 121 -21.88 -6.28 4.03
N SER A 122 -21.23 -7.36 4.42
CA SER A 122 -20.62 -8.30 3.47
C SER A 122 -21.60 -8.87 2.45
N ALA A 123 -22.89 -9.00 2.81
CA ALA A 123 -23.95 -9.45 1.91
C ALA A 123 -24.26 -8.44 0.79
N ASP A 124 -24.05 -7.15 1.04
CA ASP A 124 -24.34 -6.04 0.12
C ASP A 124 -23.11 -5.58 -0.67
N MET A 125 -21.94 -6.15 -0.37
CA MET A 125 -20.72 -5.89 -1.12
C MET A 125 -20.77 -6.60 -2.46
N GLY A 126 -20.50 -5.91 -3.56
CA GLY A 126 -20.36 -6.55 -4.87
C GLY A 126 -19.24 -7.59 -4.86
N GLU A 127 -19.35 -8.59 -5.74
CA GLU A 127 -18.42 -9.74 -5.82
C GLU A 127 -16.93 -9.33 -5.84
N GLN A 128 -16.60 -8.29 -6.59
CA GLN A 128 -15.19 -7.82 -6.69
C GLN A 128 -14.63 -7.31 -5.35
N LEU A 129 -15.42 -6.51 -4.62
CA LEU A 129 -15.00 -6.00 -3.31
C LEU A 129 -14.94 -7.14 -2.30
N HIS A 130 -15.94 -8.02 -2.29
CA HIS A 130 -15.98 -9.17 -1.40
C HIS A 130 -14.78 -10.10 -1.61
N THR A 131 -14.41 -10.40 -2.85
CA THR A 131 -13.22 -11.21 -3.17
C THR A 131 -11.95 -10.50 -2.67
N PHE A 132 -11.78 -9.22 -3.01
CA PHE A 132 -10.64 -8.45 -2.56
C PHE A 132 -10.49 -8.44 -1.03
N LEU A 133 -11.59 -8.26 -0.28
CA LEU A 133 -11.55 -8.27 1.18
C LEU A 133 -11.22 -9.65 1.76
N ASN A 134 -11.74 -10.73 1.15
CA ASN A 134 -11.37 -12.08 1.56
C ASN A 134 -9.88 -12.35 1.40
N ASP A 135 -9.29 -11.89 0.30
CA ASP A 135 -7.88 -12.13 0.01
C ASP A 135 -6.96 -11.33 0.94
N ASN A 136 -7.37 -10.10 1.31
CA ASN A 136 -6.49 -9.17 2.01
C ASN A 136 -6.80 -8.95 3.49
N TYR A 137 -8.05 -9.18 3.95
CA TYR A 137 -8.50 -8.81 5.30
C TYR A 137 -9.17 -9.93 6.09
N LYS A 138 -9.28 -11.14 5.54
CA LYS A 138 -9.88 -12.27 6.23
C LYS A 138 -9.00 -12.83 7.32
N THR A 139 -7.71 -12.84 7.12
CA THR A 139 -6.72 -13.40 8.06
C THR A 139 -5.97 -12.24 8.72
N PRO A 140 -5.65 -12.31 10.03
CA PRO A 140 -5.96 -13.39 10.99
C PRO A 140 -7.33 -13.27 11.68
N MET A 141 -8.02 -12.12 11.63
CA MET A 141 -9.17 -11.82 12.50
C MET A 141 -10.48 -11.54 11.76
N LYS A 142 -10.61 -11.91 10.49
CA LYS A 142 -11.85 -11.78 9.69
C LYS A 142 -12.44 -10.35 9.66
N PHE A 143 -11.64 -9.35 9.34
CA PHE A 143 -12.10 -7.95 9.21
C PHE A 143 -12.95 -7.70 7.94
N ILE A 144 -13.85 -8.62 7.60
CA ILE A 144 -14.63 -8.65 6.35
C ILE A 144 -16.14 -8.66 6.57
N GLY A 145 -16.62 -8.67 7.80
CA GLY A 145 -18.05 -8.75 8.10
C GLY A 145 -18.84 -7.49 7.72
N ASN A 146 -18.23 -6.34 7.85
CA ASN A 146 -18.77 -5.05 7.42
C ASN A 146 -17.60 -4.15 7.02
N LEU A 147 -17.83 -3.28 6.05
CA LEU A 147 -16.75 -2.47 5.46
C LEU A 147 -16.09 -1.53 6.47
N TYR A 148 -16.84 -0.97 7.44
CA TYR A 148 -16.24 -0.15 8.48
C TYR A 148 -15.24 -0.93 9.38
N VAL A 149 -15.43 -2.23 9.54
CA VAL A 149 -14.50 -3.08 10.31
C VAL A 149 -13.20 -3.29 9.53
N THR A 150 -13.29 -3.42 8.21
CA THR A 150 -12.10 -3.43 7.35
C THR A 150 -11.34 -2.12 7.45
N PHE A 151 -12.04 -0.98 7.40
CA PHE A 151 -11.44 0.34 7.59
C PHE A 151 -10.82 0.52 8.98
N TYR A 152 -11.40 -0.08 10.02
CA TYR A 152 -10.77 -0.06 11.35
C TYR A 152 -9.38 -0.71 11.32
N LYS A 153 -9.27 -1.89 10.71
CA LYS A 153 -7.97 -2.56 10.51
C LYS A 153 -7.01 -1.70 9.69
N ARG A 154 -7.48 -1.15 8.57
CA ARG A 154 -6.65 -0.33 7.69
C ARG A 154 -6.19 0.97 8.36
N ASN A 155 -7.06 1.65 9.09
CA ASN A 155 -6.70 2.84 9.86
C ASN A 155 -5.62 2.55 10.91
N TYR A 156 -5.70 1.37 11.53
CA TYR A 156 -4.67 0.94 12.50
C TYR A 156 -3.32 0.70 11.83
N GLU A 157 -3.30 0.18 10.60
CA GLU A 157 -2.09 -0.03 9.82
C GLU A 157 -1.40 1.29 9.43
N PHE A 158 -2.17 2.34 9.24
CA PHE A 158 -1.65 3.68 8.96
C PHE A 158 -1.06 4.40 10.19
N LEU A 159 -1.14 3.84 11.39
CA LEU A 159 -0.67 4.53 12.59
C LEU A 159 0.83 4.39 12.82
N ASN A 160 1.43 5.47 13.23
CA ASN A 160 2.69 5.45 13.96
C ASN A 160 2.54 4.72 15.30
N LYS A 161 3.65 4.28 15.88
CA LYS A 161 3.68 3.46 17.12
C LYS A 161 2.85 4.02 18.29
N ASN A 162 2.69 5.33 18.39
CA ASN A 162 1.93 6.02 19.45
C ASN A 162 0.78 6.87 18.86
N GLY A 163 0.30 6.53 17.68
CA GLY A 163 -0.73 7.28 16.98
C GLY A 163 -2.14 6.99 17.50
N PHE A 164 -3.10 7.82 17.10
CA PHE A 164 -4.49 7.76 17.51
C PHE A 164 -5.42 7.54 16.30
N VAL A 165 -6.41 6.65 16.46
CA VAL A 165 -7.51 6.48 15.51
C VAL A 165 -8.76 7.15 16.04
N ALA A 166 -9.42 7.94 15.20
CA ALA A 166 -10.77 8.44 15.42
C ALA A 166 -11.66 7.98 14.26
N MET A 167 -12.75 7.25 14.56
CA MET A 167 -13.63 6.72 13.54
C MET A 167 -15.10 6.84 13.94
N ILE A 168 -15.94 7.27 13.01
CA ILE A 168 -17.40 7.22 13.17
C ILE A 168 -17.86 5.85 12.68
N HIS A 169 -18.51 5.08 13.56
CA HIS A 169 -19.04 3.75 13.23
C HIS A 169 -20.24 3.38 14.09
N PRO A 170 -21.07 2.40 13.67
CA PRO A 170 -22.17 1.90 14.47
C PRO A 170 -21.70 1.25 15.78
N LEU A 171 -22.46 1.38 16.85
CA LEU A 171 -22.16 0.74 18.14
C LEU A 171 -22.24 -0.79 18.11
N THR A 172 -22.87 -1.36 17.10
CA THR A 172 -23.09 -2.80 16.94
C THR A 172 -21.83 -3.62 16.99
N PHE A 173 -20.71 -3.07 16.51
CA PHE A 173 -19.42 -3.76 16.52
C PHE A 173 -18.97 -4.19 17.94
N MET A 174 -19.32 -3.42 18.98
CA MET A 174 -18.96 -3.72 20.37
C MET A 174 -19.74 -4.90 20.97
N TYR A 175 -20.90 -5.21 20.39
CA TYR A 175 -21.85 -6.19 20.96
C TYR A 175 -21.97 -7.47 20.15
N LEU A 176 -21.55 -7.46 18.87
CA LEU A 176 -21.64 -8.63 18.01
C LEU A 176 -20.59 -9.69 18.40
N PRO A 177 -20.99 -10.96 18.62
CA PRO A 177 -20.05 -12.05 18.94
C PRO A 177 -18.99 -12.27 17.86
N THR A 178 -19.28 -11.89 16.64
CA THR A 178 -18.37 -12.02 15.47
C THR A 178 -17.09 -11.21 15.64
N TYR A 179 -17.10 -10.18 16.48
CA TYR A 179 -15.95 -9.28 16.71
C TYR A 179 -15.34 -9.44 18.13
N LYS A 180 -15.79 -10.42 18.87
CA LYS A 180 -15.22 -10.86 20.15
C LYS A 180 -14.34 -12.07 19.90
#